data_0dfe4bc7131b9774f814bdf876868bf2
#
_entry.id   0dfe4bc7131b9774f814bdf876868bf2
#
_cell.length_a   1.000
_cell.length_b   1.000
_cell.length_c   1.000
_cell.angle_alpha   90.00
_cell.angle_beta   90.00
_cell.angle_gamma   90.00
#
_symmetry.space_group_name_H-M   'P 1'
#
loop_
_entity.id
_entity.type
_entity.pdbx_description
1 polymer ?
#
loop_
_entity_poly.entity_id
_entity_poly.type
_entity_poly.pdbx_seq_one_letter_code
_entity_poly.pdbx_strand_id
1 'polypeptide(L)'
;GFGADYAYTVDGGIEGSIEYENFNAAGVELTVHGFNVHPGDAKDIMINAALVLMEANAMLPTGETPRDTEGYEGFFHLTDMNGNVEKAHASYIVRDHDAQHFEKRLEQMQEIVKKLNRKYGDGTVTLEIKRQYKNMAEKILPCFHLVERAQQAICENGLEPVTLPIRGGTDGARLSFMGLPCPNLGTGGHAFHGPYEHITVEGMESVVQIMLNIVSLYSGVEK
;
A
#
# COMPACT_ATOMS: atom_id res chain seq x y z
N GLY A 1 -24.14 8.16 -11.51
CA GLY A 1 -22.91 7.43 -11.79
C GLY A 1 -22.18 8.01 -13.00
N PHE A 2 -20.94 7.63 -13.19
CA PHE A 2 -20.09 8.06 -14.31
C PHE A 2 -20.62 7.51 -15.66
N GLY A 3 -21.32 6.36 -15.62
CA GLY A 3 -22.00 5.77 -16.77
C GLY A 3 -21.08 5.01 -17.73
N ALA A 4 -19.86 4.66 -17.29
CA ALA A 4 -18.94 3.81 -18.03
C ALA A 4 -18.87 2.42 -17.38
N ASP A 5 -18.64 1.39 -18.21
CA ASP A 5 -18.45 0.01 -17.76
C ASP A 5 -17.01 -0.24 -17.30
N TYR A 6 -16.03 0.45 -17.91
CA TYR A 6 -14.61 0.32 -17.67
C TYR A 6 -13.90 1.67 -17.78
N ALA A 7 -12.74 1.80 -17.19
CA ALA A 7 -11.89 2.98 -17.30
C ALA A 7 -10.40 2.61 -17.24
N TYR A 8 -9.54 3.57 -17.52
CA TYR A 8 -8.11 3.55 -17.23
C TYR A 8 -7.75 4.85 -16.53
N THR A 9 -6.90 4.79 -15.53
CA THR A 9 -6.19 5.96 -15.01
C THR A 9 -4.83 6.07 -15.68
N VAL A 10 -4.34 7.29 -15.92
CA VAL A 10 -2.97 7.56 -16.37
C VAL A 10 -2.23 8.11 -15.17
N ASP A 11 -1.76 7.21 -14.32
CA ASP A 11 -1.16 7.50 -13.00
C ASP A 11 -0.05 6.48 -12.65
N GLY A 12 0.40 5.74 -13.64
CA GLY A 12 1.44 4.73 -13.49
C GLY A 12 2.86 5.25 -13.72
N GLY A 13 3.80 4.32 -13.87
CA GLY A 13 5.22 4.59 -14.07
C GLY A 13 5.58 5.01 -15.49
N ILE A 14 6.58 4.34 -16.06
CA ILE A 14 7.11 4.60 -17.40
C ILE A 14 6.06 4.37 -18.50
N GLU A 15 6.26 4.98 -19.66
CA GLU A 15 5.47 4.68 -20.86
C GLU A 15 5.56 3.18 -21.20
N GLY A 16 4.41 2.60 -21.60
CA GLY A 16 4.30 1.16 -21.84
C GLY A 16 4.06 0.32 -20.59
N SER A 17 3.93 0.91 -19.41
CA SER A 17 3.46 0.16 -18.24
C SER A 17 1.94 0.07 -18.19
N ILE A 18 1.44 -1.11 -17.77
CA ILE A 18 0.06 -1.38 -17.39
C ILE A 18 0.06 -2.05 -16.02
N GLU A 19 -0.60 -1.46 -15.06
CA GLU A 19 -0.60 -1.86 -13.67
C GLU A 19 -2.02 -2.19 -13.22
N TYR A 20 -2.21 -3.40 -12.70
CA TYR A 20 -3.51 -3.90 -12.24
C TYR A 20 -3.45 -4.56 -10.87
N GLU A 21 -2.30 -4.49 -10.22
CA GLU A 21 -2.05 -4.98 -8.87
C GLU A 21 -1.45 -3.86 -8.02
N ASN A 22 -1.95 -3.73 -6.81
CA ASN A 22 -1.45 -2.78 -5.82
C ASN A 22 -1.50 -3.40 -4.42
N PHE A 23 -0.90 -2.77 -3.43
CA PHE A 23 -0.97 -3.25 -2.06
C PHE A 23 -2.39 -3.28 -1.50
N ASN A 24 -2.67 -4.24 -0.60
CA ASN A 24 -3.63 -4.08 0.47
C ASN A 24 -2.99 -3.21 1.56
N ALA A 25 -3.76 -2.35 2.20
CA ALA A 25 -3.23 -1.32 3.06
C ALA A 25 -4.03 -1.09 4.33
N ALA A 26 -3.31 -0.94 5.45
CA ALA A 26 -3.85 -0.43 6.70
C ALA A 26 -2.87 0.55 7.36
N GLY A 27 -3.43 1.54 8.05
CA GLY A 27 -2.77 2.26 9.12
C GLY A 27 -3.05 1.56 10.44
N VAL A 28 -2.06 1.50 11.31
CA VAL A 28 -2.20 0.87 12.63
C VAL A 28 -1.64 1.81 13.69
N GLU A 29 -2.48 2.12 14.67
CA GLU A 29 -2.12 2.96 15.80
C GLU A 29 -1.98 2.08 17.04
N LEU A 30 -0.80 2.11 17.66
CA LEU A 30 -0.48 1.40 18.89
C LEU A 30 -0.33 2.41 20.02
N THR A 31 -1.12 2.27 21.07
CA THR A 31 -1.02 3.12 22.25
C THR A 31 -0.72 2.26 23.47
N VAL A 32 0.24 2.70 24.27
CA VAL A 32 0.61 2.07 25.54
C VAL A 32 0.30 3.02 26.69
N HIS A 33 -0.38 2.51 27.71
CA HIS A 33 -0.67 3.20 28.96
C HIS A 33 0.25 2.63 30.05
N GLY A 34 1.12 3.46 30.56
CA GLY A 34 2.04 3.12 31.63
C GLY A 34 1.50 3.40 33.02
N PHE A 35 2.25 2.96 34.01
CA PHE A 35 2.01 3.26 35.40
C PHE A 35 3.30 3.80 36.05
N ASN A 36 3.31 5.09 36.35
CA ASN A 36 4.48 5.77 36.86
C ASN A 36 4.46 5.80 38.39
N VAL A 37 5.60 5.53 38.99
CA VAL A 37 5.85 5.62 40.44
C VAL A 37 7.27 6.15 40.67
N HIS A 38 7.63 6.48 41.91
CA HIS A 38 8.99 6.89 42.25
C HIS A 38 10.00 5.80 41.84
N PRO A 39 11.04 6.12 41.06
CA PRO A 39 11.96 5.10 40.52
C PRO A 39 12.63 4.19 41.57
N GLY A 40 12.87 4.72 42.79
CA GLY A 40 13.42 3.95 43.91
C GLY A 40 12.47 2.87 44.44
N ASP A 41 11.15 3.00 44.20
CA ASP A 41 10.11 2.11 44.70
C ASP A 41 9.42 1.35 43.55
N ALA A 42 10.01 1.38 42.36
CA ALA A 42 9.39 0.96 41.13
C ALA A 42 9.41 -0.56 40.86
N LYS A 43 10.12 -1.33 41.70
CA LYS A 43 10.27 -2.78 41.47
C LYS A 43 8.93 -3.48 41.45
N ASP A 44 8.64 -4.19 40.35
CA ASP A 44 7.42 -4.97 40.10
C ASP A 44 6.10 -4.14 40.10
N ILE A 45 6.21 -2.78 40.07
CA ILE A 45 5.08 -1.86 40.11
C ILE A 45 5.02 -0.98 38.85
N MET A 46 6.18 -0.37 38.47
CA MET A 46 6.22 0.56 37.35
C MET A 46 6.01 -0.14 36.02
N ILE A 47 5.14 0.44 35.17
CA ILE A 47 5.01 0.09 33.77
C ILE A 47 5.48 1.31 32.95
N ASN A 48 6.65 1.23 32.35
CA ASN A 48 7.16 2.30 31.51
C ASN A 48 6.63 2.13 30.08
N ALA A 49 5.68 2.99 29.69
CA ALA A 49 4.99 2.90 28.41
C ALA A 49 5.96 2.98 27.21
N ALA A 50 6.99 3.83 27.28
CA ALA A 50 7.96 3.94 26.21
C ALA A 50 8.75 2.62 26.02
N LEU A 51 9.16 1.96 27.10
CA LEU A 51 9.87 0.68 27.02
C LEU A 51 8.97 -0.45 26.51
N VAL A 52 7.69 -0.48 26.94
CA VAL A 52 6.72 -1.47 26.43
C VAL A 52 6.45 -1.26 24.94
N LEU A 53 6.42 -0.02 24.46
CA LEU A 53 6.27 0.28 23.04
C LEU A 53 7.49 -0.19 22.22
N MET A 54 8.70 0.02 22.76
CA MET A 54 9.93 -0.52 22.14
C MET A 54 9.93 -2.05 22.10
N GLU A 55 9.45 -2.70 23.17
CA GLU A 55 9.28 -4.17 23.21
C GLU A 55 8.28 -4.64 22.15
N ALA A 56 7.15 -3.93 21.97
CA ALA A 56 6.18 -4.21 20.91
C ALA A 56 6.82 -4.17 19.53
N ASN A 57 7.57 -3.11 19.23
CA ASN A 57 8.28 -2.96 17.96
C ASN A 57 9.32 -4.06 17.73
N ALA A 58 10.05 -4.46 18.77
CA ALA A 58 11.06 -5.52 18.69
C ALA A 58 10.48 -6.92 18.44
N MET A 59 9.16 -7.12 18.61
CA MET A 59 8.46 -8.36 18.28
C MET A 59 8.06 -8.46 16.80
N LEU A 60 8.17 -7.39 16.03
CA LEU A 60 7.93 -7.40 14.59
C LEU A 60 9.16 -7.97 13.84
N PRO A 61 8.96 -8.57 12.66
CA PRO A 61 10.06 -9.09 11.85
C PRO A 61 11.02 -7.96 11.41
N THR A 62 12.30 -8.12 11.69
CA THR A 62 13.33 -7.09 11.43
C THR A 62 13.63 -6.89 9.93
N GLY A 63 13.40 -7.91 9.09
CA GLY A 63 13.64 -7.86 7.64
C GLY A 63 12.42 -7.48 6.81
N GLU A 64 11.27 -7.19 7.45
CA GLU A 64 10.02 -6.87 6.75
C GLU A 64 9.72 -5.38 6.85
N THR A 65 10.66 -4.56 6.37
CA THR A 65 10.55 -3.09 6.35
C THR A 65 10.59 -2.57 4.90
N PRO A 66 10.16 -1.33 4.62
CA PRO A 66 10.28 -0.76 3.27
C PRO A 66 11.70 -0.75 2.72
N ARG A 67 12.70 -0.70 3.60
CA ARG A 67 14.12 -0.72 3.22
C ARG A 67 14.58 -2.10 2.74
N ASP A 68 13.97 -3.16 3.27
CA ASP A 68 14.46 -4.54 3.13
C ASP A 68 13.58 -5.38 2.20
N THR A 69 12.52 -4.78 1.62
CA THR A 69 11.51 -5.49 0.80
C THR A 69 11.35 -4.86 -0.58
N GLU A 70 11.07 -5.70 -1.59
CA GLU A 70 10.85 -5.29 -2.97
C GLU A 70 9.70 -6.08 -3.63
N GLY A 71 9.34 -5.73 -4.87
CA GLY A 71 8.34 -6.45 -5.67
C GLY A 71 7.03 -6.65 -4.92
N TYR A 72 6.63 -7.90 -4.74
CA TYR A 72 5.40 -8.31 -4.07
C TYR A 72 5.50 -8.42 -2.55
N GLU A 73 6.70 -8.27 -1.99
CA GLU A 73 6.92 -8.42 -0.55
C GLU A 73 6.26 -7.32 0.25
N GLY A 74 5.49 -7.73 1.27
CA GLY A 74 4.82 -6.83 2.19
C GLY A 74 5.74 -6.38 3.34
N PHE A 75 5.30 -5.36 4.08
CA PHE A 75 6.11 -4.79 5.15
C PHE A 75 5.28 -4.20 6.31
N PHE A 76 5.96 -4.00 7.44
CA PHE A 76 5.58 -3.11 8.52
C PHE A 76 6.48 -1.87 8.48
N HIS A 77 5.89 -0.69 8.47
CA HIS A 77 6.65 0.57 8.47
C HIS A 77 6.24 1.44 9.65
N LEU A 78 7.11 1.55 10.63
CA LEU A 78 6.97 2.52 11.72
C LEU A 78 7.17 3.93 11.14
N THR A 79 6.12 4.75 11.17
CA THR A 79 6.14 6.10 10.60
C THR A 79 6.29 7.19 11.65
N ASP A 80 5.80 6.93 12.86
CA ASP A 80 5.94 7.84 13.99
C ASP A 80 6.01 7.05 15.31
N MET A 81 6.79 7.55 16.24
CA MET A 81 6.88 7.01 17.60
C MET A 81 7.20 8.12 18.59
N ASN A 82 6.37 8.25 19.63
CA ASN A 82 6.60 9.21 20.69
C ASN A 82 6.08 8.67 22.04
N GLY A 83 6.52 9.27 23.13
CA GLY A 83 6.01 8.90 24.45
C GLY A 83 6.97 9.14 25.62
N ASN A 84 6.45 8.81 26.78
CA ASN A 84 7.14 8.88 28.08
C ASN A 84 6.78 7.65 28.95
N VAL A 85 7.04 7.73 30.25
CA VAL A 85 6.71 6.65 31.20
C VAL A 85 5.21 6.37 31.30
N GLU A 86 4.37 7.41 31.21
CA GLU A 86 2.92 7.30 31.44
C GLU A 86 2.15 6.92 30.19
N LYS A 87 2.57 7.39 29.02
CA LYS A 87 1.90 7.10 27.75
C LYS A 87 2.91 7.11 26.59
N ALA A 88 2.76 6.14 25.71
CA ALA A 88 3.52 6.09 24.47
C ALA A 88 2.61 5.71 23.29
N HIS A 89 3.00 6.13 22.09
CA HIS A 89 2.23 5.94 20.88
C HIS A 89 3.15 5.65 19.70
N ALA A 90 2.70 4.77 18.79
CA ALA A 90 3.36 4.54 17.52
C ALA A 90 2.34 4.35 16.40
N SER A 91 2.65 4.92 15.24
CA SER A 91 1.89 4.77 14.01
C SER A 91 2.64 3.89 13.03
N TYR A 92 1.94 2.93 12.46
CA TYR A 92 2.48 2.01 11.46
C TYR A 92 1.67 2.05 10.17
N ILE A 93 2.36 1.82 9.07
CA ILE A 93 1.77 1.44 7.79
C ILE A 93 2.03 -0.05 7.58
N VAL A 94 0.98 -0.83 7.34
CA VAL A 94 1.06 -2.25 7.00
C VAL A 94 0.62 -2.45 5.55
N ARG A 95 1.43 -3.16 4.77
CA ARG A 95 1.23 -3.40 3.34
C ARG A 95 1.54 -4.84 2.97
N ASP A 96 0.74 -5.39 2.06
CA ASP A 96 1.02 -6.66 1.38
C ASP A 96 0.17 -6.75 0.10
N HIS A 97 0.70 -7.33 -0.99
CA HIS A 97 -0.08 -7.59 -2.20
C HIS A 97 -1.05 -8.75 -2.00
N ASP A 98 -0.62 -9.80 -1.32
CA ASP A 98 -1.47 -10.93 -1.01
C ASP A 98 -2.41 -10.63 0.15
N ALA A 99 -3.71 -10.86 -0.07
CA ALA A 99 -4.74 -10.56 0.93
C ALA A 99 -4.62 -11.43 2.18
N GLN A 100 -4.19 -12.70 2.05
CA GLN A 100 -4.04 -13.60 3.21
C GLN A 100 -2.81 -13.24 4.02
N HIS A 101 -1.69 -12.90 3.36
CA HIS A 101 -0.49 -12.42 4.04
C HIS A 101 -0.76 -11.08 4.74
N PHE A 102 -1.51 -10.20 4.11
CA PHE A 102 -1.93 -8.94 4.73
C PHE A 102 -2.72 -9.15 6.02
N GLU A 103 -3.70 -10.05 6.01
CA GLU A 103 -4.47 -10.38 7.23
C GLU A 103 -3.57 -11.00 8.31
N LYS A 104 -2.67 -11.91 7.95
CA LYS A 104 -1.69 -12.48 8.90
C LYS A 104 -0.80 -11.41 9.55
N ARG A 105 -0.41 -10.37 8.80
CA ARG A 105 0.34 -9.24 9.36
C ARG A 105 -0.46 -8.48 10.41
N LEU A 106 -1.73 -8.21 10.13
CA LEU A 106 -2.61 -7.55 11.09
C LEU A 106 -2.87 -8.42 12.33
N GLU A 107 -3.09 -9.72 12.14
CA GLU A 107 -3.20 -10.71 13.22
C GLU A 107 -1.94 -10.75 14.09
N GLN A 108 -0.75 -10.70 13.49
CA GLN A 108 0.52 -10.68 14.21
C GLN A 108 0.61 -9.45 15.15
N MET A 109 0.20 -8.27 14.71
CA MET A 109 0.16 -7.08 15.57
C MET A 109 -0.84 -7.26 16.72
N GLN A 110 -2.02 -7.85 16.46
CA GLN A 110 -3.00 -8.16 17.50
C GLN A 110 -2.44 -9.17 18.53
N GLU A 111 -1.72 -10.19 18.08
CA GLU A 111 -1.10 -11.17 18.99
C GLU A 111 0.03 -10.54 19.84
N ILE A 112 0.78 -9.60 19.31
CA ILE A 112 1.77 -8.81 20.07
C ILE A 112 1.06 -8.08 21.21
N VAL A 113 -0.05 -7.39 20.92
CA VAL A 113 -0.85 -6.68 21.93
C VAL A 113 -1.37 -7.63 23.01
N LYS A 114 -1.92 -8.80 22.62
CA LYS A 114 -2.38 -9.82 23.56
C LYS A 114 -1.24 -10.31 24.48
N LYS A 115 -0.05 -10.56 23.91
CA LYS A 115 1.12 -10.99 24.69
C LYS A 115 1.56 -9.93 25.71
N LEU A 116 1.60 -8.66 25.30
CA LEU A 116 1.99 -7.58 26.18
C LEU A 116 0.94 -7.31 27.27
N ASN A 117 -0.34 -7.40 26.96
CA ASN A 117 -1.40 -7.26 27.96
C ASN A 117 -1.39 -8.43 28.97
N ARG A 118 -1.06 -9.66 28.57
CA ARG A 118 -0.82 -10.76 29.53
C ARG A 118 0.37 -10.50 30.47
N LYS A 119 1.39 -9.81 29.98
CA LYS A 119 2.61 -9.52 30.76
C LYS A 119 2.43 -8.32 31.68
N TYR A 120 1.77 -7.25 31.23
CA TYR A 120 1.72 -5.96 31.92
C TYR A 120 0.34 -5.61 32.48
N GLY A 121 -0.68 -6.39 32.18
CA GLY A 121 -2.07 -6.15 32.59
C GLY A 121 -2.96 -5.74 31.43
N ASP A 122 -4.23 -6.15 31.53
CA ASP A 122 -5.23 -5.88 30.49
C ASP A 122 -5.43 -4.37 30.27
N GLY A 123 -5.47 -3.95 29.02
CA GLY A 123 -5.63 -2.55 28.62
C GLY A 123 -4.35 -1.71 28.66
N THR A 124 -3.21 -2.28 29.07
CA THR A 124 -1.90 -1.59 29.00
C THR A 124 -1.56 -1.22 27.57
N VAL A 125 -1.82 -2.11 26.61
CA VAL A 125 -1.58 -1.87 25.18
C VAL A 125 -2.89 -1.96 24.42
N THR A 126 -3.18 -0.95 23.60
CA THR A 126 -4.34 -0.88 22.72
C THR A 126 -3.90 -0.74 21.27
N LEU A 127 -4.70 -1.28 20.36
CA LEU A 127 -4.43 -1.29 18.92
C LEU A 127 -5.68 -0.81 18.17
N GLU A 128 -5.51 0.15 17.27
CA GLU A 128 -6.52 0.56 16.32
C GLU A 128 -6.03 0.25 14.90
N ILE A 129 -6.84 -0.46 14.11
CA ILE A 129 -6.53 -0.79 12.71
C ILE A 129 -7.50 -0.05 11.80
N LYS A 130 -6.95 0.77 10.91
CA LYS A 130 -7.69 1.52 9.88
C LYS A 130 -7.36 0.97 8.51
N ARG A 131 -8.24 0.13 7.95
CA ARG A 131 -8.10 -0.35 6.57
C ARG A 131 -8.27 0.82 5.61
N GLN A 132 -7.39 0.92 4.61
CA GLN A 132 -7.32 2.07 3.70
C GLN A 132 -7.79 1.71 2.29
N TYR A 133 -7.16 0.74 1.64
CA TYR A 133 -7.50 0.26 0.31
C TYR A 133 -7.10 -1.22 0.15
N LYS A 134 -7.58 -1.82 -0.93
CA LYS A 134 -7.31 -3.23 -1.28
C LYS A 134 -6.61 -3.31 -2.64
N ASN A 135 -6.00 -4.47 -2.90
CA ASN A 135 -5.45 -4.80 -4.20
C ASN A 135 -6.57 -4.87 -5.26
N MET A 136 -6.46 -4.06 -6.31
CA MET A 136 -7.46 -3.99 -7.38
C MET A 136 -7.49 -5.23 -8.28
N ALA A 137 -6.49 -6.10 -8.22
CA ALA A 137 -6.45 -7.35 -8.97
C ALA A 137 -7.75 -8.14 -8.85
N GLU A 138 -8.37 -8.17 -7.64
CA GLU A 138 -9.67 -8.81 -7.40
C GLU A 138 -10.75 -8.32 -8.37
N LYS A 139 -10.71 -7.05 -8.76
CA LYS A 139 -11.69 -6.40 -9.65
C LYS A 139 -11.28 -6.40 -11.12
N ILE A 140 -9.98 -6.44 -11.39
CA ILE A 140 -9.47 -6.40 -12.77
C ILE A 140 -9.39 -7.79 -13.40
N LEU A 141 -9.01 -8.83 -12.64
CA LEU A 141 -8.91 -10.19 -13.16
C LEU A 141 -10.18 -10.70 -13.87
N PRO A 142 -11.42 -10.46 -13.37
CA PRO A 142 -12.64 -10.82 -14.09
C PRO A 142 -12.83 -10.07 -15.42
N CYS A 143 -12.14 -8.95 -15.61
CA CYS A 143 -12.19 -8.08 -16.78
C CYS A 143 -10.81 -7.97 -17.44
N PHE A 144 -10.03 -9.06 -17.48
CA PHE A 144 -8.61 -9.06 -17.87
C PHE A 144 -8.38 -8.55 -19.30
N HIS A 145 -9.40 -8.56 -20.16
CA HIS A 145 -9.37 -7.92 -21.48
C HIS A 145 -8.95 -6.44 -21.43
N LEU A 146 -9.12 -5.75 -20.29
CA LEU A 146 -8.61 -4.38 -20.10
C LEU A 146 -7.07 -4.36 -20.16
N VAL A 147 -6.44 -5.32 -19.50
CA VAL A 147 -4.98 -5.44 -19.50
C VAL A 147 -4.48 -5.86 -20.88
N GLU A 148 -5.14 -6.87 -21.50
CA GLU A 148 -4.77 -7.38 -22.83
C GLU A 148 -4.85 -6.30 -23.91
N ARG A 149 -5.93 -5.48 -23.90
CA ARG A 149 -6.10 -4.38 -24.86
C ARG A 149 -5.10 -3.26 -24.63
N ALA A 150 -4.77 -2.94 -23.37
CA ALA A 150 -3.71 -1.99 -23.09
C ALA A 150 -2.34 -2.49 -23.57
N GLN A 151 -2.03 -3.77 -23.35
CA GLN A 151 -0.80 -4.40 -23.85
C GLN A 151 -0.75 -4.36 -25.38
N GLN A 152 -1.85 -4.69 -26.06
CA GLN A 152 -1.95 -4.58 -27.51
C GLN A 152 -1.69 -3.14 -27.99
N ALA A 153 -2.33 -2.14 -27.37
CA ALA A 153 -2.16 -0.73 -27.73
C ALA A 153 -0.73 -0.23 -27.53
N ILE A 154 -0.05 -0.73 -26.50
CA ILE A 154 1.37 -0.47 -26.23
C ILE A 154 2.25 -1.08 -27.32
N CYS A 155 2.00 -2.34 -27.69
CA CYS A 155 2.72 -3.00 -28.80
C CYS A 155 2.52 -2.26 -30.13
N GLU A 156 1.30 -1.82 -30.44
CA GLU A 156 0.98 -1.03 -31.65
C GLU A 156 1.70 0.32 -31.67
N ASN A 157 2.11 0.84 -30.51
CA ASN A 157 2.94 2.04 -30.37
C ASN A 157 4.45 1.74 -30.45
N GLY A 158 4.84 0.50 -30.72
CA GLY A 158 6.24 0.07 -30.85
C GLY A 158 6.98 -0.14 -29.55
N LEU A 159 6.27 -0.21 -28.42
CA LEU A 159 6.83 -0.47 -27.10
C LEU A 159 6.57 -1.91 -26.66
N GLU A 160 7.41 -2.41 -25.76
CA GLU A 160 7.16 -3.66 -25.05
C GLU A 160 6.33 -3.39 -23.80
N PRO A 161 5.17 -4.04 -23.60
CA PRO A 161 4.33 -3.80 -22.42
C PRO A 161 5.00 -4.37 -21.17
N VAL A 162 5.04 -3.54 -20.13
CA VAL A 162 5.59 -3.88 -18.81
C VAL A 162 4.47 -3.91 -17.78
N THR A 163 4.40 -4.99 -17.01
CA THR A 163 3.45 -5.11 -15.90
C THR A 163 4.20 -5.28 -14.59
N LEU A 164 4.07 -4.30 -13.71
CA LEU A 164 4.71 -4.29 -12.40
C LEU A 164 3.66 -4.08 -11.29
N PRO A 165 3.86 -4.70 -10.12
CA PRO A 165 2.99 -4.46 -8.97
C PRO A 165 3.26 -3.07 -8.39
N ILE A 166 2.20 -2.32 -8.13
CA ILE A 166 2.29 -1.01 -7.50
C ILE A 166 2.52 -1.19 -5.99
N ARG A 167 3.61 -0.64 -5.46
CA ARG A 167 3.91 -0.66 -4.02
C ARG A 167 3.24 0.49 -3.26
N GLY A 168 2.02 0.83 -3.64
CA GLY A 168 1.21 1.93 -3.11
C GLY A 168 -0.27 1.72 -3.36
N GLY A 169 -1.04 2.76 -3.23
CA GLY A 169 -2.44 2.84 -3.65
C GLY A 169 -2.58 3.73 -4.89
N THR A 170 -3.68 3.60 -5.61
CA THR A 170 -4.01 4.40 -6.78
C THR A 170 -5.49 4.77 -6.79
N ASP A 171 -5.84 5.81 -7.53
CA ASP A 171 -7.24 6.15 -7.77
C ASP A 171 -7.95 5.04 -8.56
N GLY A 172 -7.26 4.37 -9.48
CA GLY A 172 -7.76 3.20 -10.20
C GLY A 172 -8.20 2.07 -9.28
N ALA A 173 -7.43 1.79 -8.23
CA ALA A 173 -7.83 0.80 -7.22
C ALA A 173 -9.12 1.22 -6.52
N ARG A 174 -9.24 2.49 -6.12
CA ARG A 174 -10.46 3.00 -5.47
C ARG A 174 -11.67 2.94 -6.39
N LEU A 175 -11.53 3.36 -7.63
CA LEU A 175 -12.58 3.31 -8.64
C LEU A 175 -13.03 1.86 -8.92
N SER A 176 -12.09 0.92 -8.98
CA SER A 176 -12.37 -0.50 -9.17
C SER A 176 -13.27 -1.07 -8.07
N PHE A 177 -13.03 -0.71 -6.80
CA PHE A 177 -13.88 -1.11 -5.69
C PHE A 177 -15.20 -0.32 -5.60
N MET A 178 -15.33 0.79 -6.33
CA MET A 178 -16.61 1.51 -6.51
C MET A 178 -17.46 0.96 -7.65
N GLY A 179 -17.02 -0.10 -8.33
CA GLY A 179 -17.74 -0.78 -9.41
C GLY A 179 -17.31 -0.35 -10.81
N LEU A 180 -16.22 0.37 -10.96
CA LEU A 180 -15.63 0.77 -12.24
C LEU A 180 -14.23 0.16 -12.36
N PRO A 181 -14.06 -1.05 -12.94
CA PRO A 181 -12.74 -1.64 -13.15
C PRO A 181 -11.81 -0.68 -13.89
N CYS A 182 -10.68 -0.34 -13.27
CA CYS A 182 -9.84 0.77 -13.71
C CYS A 182 -8.35 0.50 -13.45
N PRO A 183 -7.64 -0.25 -14.33
CA PRO A 183 -6.20 -0.40 -14.24
C PRO A 183 -5.48 0.91 -14.58
N ASN A 184 -4.20 1.02 -14.17
CA ASN A 184 -3.38 2.18 -14.46
C ASN A 184 -2.55 1.99 -15.73
N LEU A 185 -2.44 3.04 -16.52
CA LEU A 185 -1.44 3.19 -17.58
C LEU A 185 -0.27 4.04 -17.08
N GLY A 186 0.93 3.76 -17.56
CA GLY A 186 2.09 4.59 -17.31
C GLY A 186 1.94 6.00 -17.84
N THR A 187 2.44 6.99 -17.12
CA THR A 187 2.45 8.39 -17.51
C THR A 187 3.60 8.74 -18.46
N GLY A 188 4.67 7.92 -18.46
CA GLY A 188 5.96 8.25 -19.07
C GLY A 188 6.83 9.14 -18.18
N GLY A 189 6.47 9.28 -16.91
CA GLY A 189 7.22 10.07 -15.92
C GLY A 189 8.33 9.28 -15.24
N HIS A 190 9.24 10.00 -14.62
CA HIS A 190 10.41 9.46 -13.91
C HIS A 190 10.67 10.19 -12.60
N ALA A 191 11.36 9.52 -11.67
CA ALA A 191 11.83 10.07 -10.39
C ALA A 191 10.71 10.70 -9.54
N PHE A 192 9.54 10.08 -9.53
CA PHE A 192 8.34 10.55 -8.83
C PHE A 192 8.60 10.90 -7.36
N HIS A 193 7.90 11.92 -6.86
CA HIS A 193 7.96 12.43 -5.49
C HIS A 193 9.34 12.96 -5.07
N GLY A 194 10.23 13.21 -6.02
CA GLY A 194 11.59 13.67 -5.75
C GLY A 194 11.92 15.00 -6.44
N PRO A 195 13.06 15.62 -6.10
CA PRO A 195 13.48 16.90 -6.70
C PRO A 195 13.89 16.78 -8.18
N TYR A 196 14.02 15.55 -8.68
CA TYR A 196 14.36 15.24 -10.08
C TYR A 196 13.18 14.68 -10.86
N GLU A 197 11.94 14.81 -10.34
CA GLU A 197 10.75 14.39 -11.05
C GLU A 197 10.63 15.10 -12.39
N HIS A 198 10.47 14.33 -13.45
CA HIS A 198 10.41 14.86 -14.80
C HIS A 198 9.64 13.93 -15.73
N ILE A 199 9.25 14.46 -16.87
CA ILE A 199 8.68 13.73 -18.00
C ILE A 199 9.27 14.29 -19.29
N THR A 200 9.46 13.45 -20.30
CA THR A 200 9.88 13.89 -21.62
C THR A 200 8.69 14.20 -22.52
N VAL A 201 8.89 15.03 -23.53
CA VAL A 201 7.86 15.31 -24.54
C VAL A 201 7.50 14.03 -25.29
N GLU A 202 8.50 13.23 -25.67
CA GLU A 202 8.34 11.96 -26.35
C GLU A 202 7.54 10.95 -25.52
N GLY A 203 7.76 10.89 -24.19
CA GLY A 203 7.00 10.07 -23.26
C GLY A 203 5.54 10.50 -23.21
N MET A 204 5.25 11.80 -23.13
CA MET A 204 3.88 12.32 -23.18
C MET A 204 3.18 11.98 -24.50
N GLU A 205 3.84 12.19 -25.64
CA GLU A 205 3.30 11.89 -26.98
C GLU A 205 3.03 10.39 -27.12
N SER A 206 3.93 9.55 -26.63
CA SER A 206 3.80 8.09 -26.62
C SER A 206 2.56 7.64 -25.84
N VAL A 207 2.37 8.16 -24.62
CA VAL A 207 1.20 7.81 -23.79
C VAL A 207 -0.11 8.29 -24.42
N VAL A 208 -0.14 9.47 -25.02
CA VAL A 208 -1.31 9.96 -25.79
C VAL A 208 -1.63 8.99 -26.92
N GLN A 209 -0.63 8.52 -27.69
CA GLN A 209 -0.84 7.57 -28.77
C GLN A 209 -1.36 6.22 -28.25
N ILE A 210 -0.84 5.71 -27.13
CA ILE A 210 -1.34 4.49 -26.48
C ILE A 210 -2.83 4.65 -26.13
N MET A 211 -3.23 5.77 -25.54
CA MET A 211 -4.64 6.04 -25.21
C MET A 211 -5.53 6.06 -26.47
N LEU A 212 -5.06 6.68 -27.55
CA LEU A 212 -5.79 6.67 -28.83
C LEU A 212 -5.93 5.27 -29.41
N ASN A 213 -4.89 4.44 -29.30
CA ASN A 213 -4.93 3.03 -29.73
C ASN A 213 -5.95 2.25 -28.89
N ILE A 214 -5.99 2.43 -27.56
CA ILE A 214 -6.99 1.80 -26.69
C ILE A 214 -8.41 2.19 -27.12
N VAL A 215 -8.67 3.47 -27.35
CA VAL A 215 -9.99 3.95 -27.80
C VAL A 215 -10.37 3.30 -29.13
N SER A 216 -9.44 3.20 -30.07
CA SER A 216 -9.67 2.52 -31.38
C SER A 216 -10.05 1.06 -31.19
N LEU A 217 -9.34 0.33 -30.33
CA LEU A 217 -9.60 -1.09 -30.03
C LEU A 217 -11.00 -1.33 -29.43
N TYR A 218 -11.54 -0.35 -28.67
CA TYR A 218 -12.89 -0.46 -28.12
C TYR A 218 -13.98 0.04 -29.07
N SER A 219 -13.68 0.99 -29.95
CA SER A 219 -14.65 1.53 -30.90
C SER A 219 -14.92 0.61 -32.10
N GLY A 220 -14.07 -0.40 -32.34
CA GLY A 220 -14.12 -1.26 -33.51
C GLY A 220 -13.81 -0.53 -34.82
N VAL A 221 -13.24 0.68 -34.75
CA VAL A 221 -12.79 1.43 -35.94
C VAL A 221 -11.40 0.90 -36.30
N GLU A 222 -11.30 0.18 -37.42
CA GLU A 222 -10.01 -0.15 -38.03
C GLU A 222 -9.31 1.16 -38.44
N LYS A 223 -7.97 1.20 -38.23
CA LYS A 223 -7.12 2.34 -38.61
C LYS A 223 -6.92 2.44 -40.10
#